data_d6fc62ee9a5376432966f6752b6c3a55
#
_entry.id   d6fc62ee9a5376432966f6752b6c3a55
#
_cell.length_a   1.000
_cell.length_b   1.000
_cell.length_c   1.000
_cell.angle_alpha   90.00
_cell.angle_beta   90.00
_cell.angle_gamma   90.00
#
_symmetry.space_group_name_H-M   'P 1'
#
loop_
_entity.id
_entity.type
_entity.pdbx_description
1 polymer ?
#
loop_
_entity_poly.entity_id
_entity_poly.type
_entity_poly.pdbx_seq_one_letter_code
_entity_poly.pdbx_strand_id
1 'polypeptide(L)'
;IYLARGLHEVPRPEGFLLEGEEVSMKAGWEPLDDLVEAIYAGQCQSPTLVTGVMALELARRTDRVNELRPAHAPWPIRERPGGIDGVRAE
;
A
#
# COMPACT_ATOMS: atom_id res chain seq x y z
N ILE A 1 -3.20 3.06 3.34
CA ILE A 1 -2.03 2.60 2.57
C ILE A 1 -0.93 3.64 2.68
N TYR A 2 0.27 3.19 2.94
CA TYR A 2 1.43 4.06 3.11
C TYR A 2 2.54 3.64 2.17
N LEU A 3 3.30 4.61 1.70
CA LEU A 3 4.50 4.35 0.91
C LEU A 3 5.71 4.26 1.84
N ALA A 4 6.44 3.16 1.77
CA ALA A 4 7.70 2.98 2.48
C ALA A 4 8.84 3.07 1.49
N ARG A 5 9.90 3.77 1.87
CA ARG A 5 11.07 4.00 1.03
C ARG A 5 12.34 3.52 1.73
N GLY A 6 13.38 3.29 0.94
CA GLY A 6 14.67 2.92 1.48
C GLY A 6 14.67 1.57 2.17
N LEU A 7 13.78 0.68 1.72
CA LEU A 7 13.69 -0.65 2.31
C LEU A 7 14.88 -1.51 1.92
N HIS A 8 15.28 -2.37 2.83
CA HIS A 8 16.30 -3.37 2.57
C HIS A 8 16.00 -4.62 3.38
N GLU A 9 16.47 -5.74 2.91
CA GLU A 9 16.28 -7.00 3.62
C GLU A 9 17.16 -7.07 4.86
N VAL A 10 16.60 -7.61 5.93
CA VAL A 10 17.35 -7.93 7.14
C VAL A 10 17.06 -9.37 7.52
N PRO A 11 18.01 -10.06 8.17
CA PRO A 11 17.78 -11.41 8.66
C PRO A 11 16.64 -11.42 9.67
N ARG A 12 15.88 -12.52 9.68
CA ARG A 12 14.84 -12.72 10.70
C ARG A 12 15.51 -12.74 12.07
N PRO A 13 14.96 -12.05 13.08
CA PRO A 13 15.54 -12.05 14.41
C PRO A 13 15.66 -13.48 14.96
N GLU A 14 16.72 -13.74 15.71
CA GLU A 14 16.90 -15.02 16.39
C GLU A 14 15.73 -15.28 17.33
N GLY A 15 15.18 -16.49 17.27
CA GLY A 15 14.03 -16.86 18.08
C GLY A 15 12.69 -16.39 17.53
N PHE A 16 12.68 -15.65 16.42
CA PHE A 16 11.43 -15.24 15.78
C PHE A 16 10.77 -16.46 15.14
N LEU A 17 9.49 -16.65 15.46
CA LEU A 17 8.70 -17.74 14.89
C LEU A 17 7.51 -17.16 14.12
N LEU A 18 7.23 -17.74 12.96
CA LEU A 18 6.02 -17.47 12.21
C LEU A 18 4.87 -18.29 12.77
N GLU A 19 3.69 -17.68 12.90
CA GLU A 19 2.51 -18.34 13.43
C GLU A 19 1.32 -18.18 12.48
N GLY A 20 0.43 -19.16 12.47
CA GLY A 20 -0.79 -19.12 11.70
C GLY A 20 -0.54 -18.91 10.21
N GLU A 21 -1.23 -17.96 9.62
CA GLU A 21 -1.13 -17.67 8.19
C GLU A 21 0.28 -17.20 7.77
N GLU A 22 1.05 -16.64 8.68
CA GLU A 22 2.38 -16.15 8.39
C GLU A 22 3.34 -17.26 7.97
N VAL A 23 3.09 -18.48 8.40
CA VAL A 23 3.96 -19.63 8.08
C VAL A 23 4.02 -19.85 6.57
N SER A 24 2.92 -19.60 5.84
CA SER A 24 2.87 -19.78 4.39
C SER A 24 3.19 -18.52 3.61
N MET A 25 3.38 -17.38 4.27
CA MET A 25 3.67 -16.13 3.59
C MET A 25 5.11 -16.08 3.12
N LYS A 26 5.29 -15.55 1.91
CA LYS A 26 6.60 -15.32 1.33
C LYS A 26 6.71 -13.86 0.94
N ALA A 27 7.84 -13.26 1.24
CA ALA A 27 8.15 -11.89 0.83
C ALA A 27 9.03 -11.91 -0.41
N GLY A 28 8.86 -10.90 -1.26
CA GLY A 28 9.66 -10.77 -2.46
C GLY A 28 9.65 -9.34 -2.95
N TRP A 29 10.47 -9.08 -3.95
CA TRP A 29 10.59 -7.79 -4.61
C TRP A 29 10.14 -7.93 -6.05
N GLU A 30 9.23 -7.08 -6.47
CA GLU A 30 8.73 -7.08 -7.84
C GLU A 30 8.78 -5.67 -8.43
N PRO A 31 9.18 -5.51 -9.68
CA PRO A 31 9.08 -4.21 -10.35
C PRO A 31 7.62 -3.75 -10.42
N LEU A 32 7.42 -2.45 -10.25
CA LEU A 32 6.08 -1.89 -10.29
C LEU A 32 5.37 -2.17 -11.61
N ASP A 33 6.09 -2.06 -12.73
CA ASP A 33 5.50 -2.31 -14.04
C ASP A 33 5.01 -3.74 -14.19
N ASP A 34 5.73 -4.71 -13.63
CA ASP A 34 5.33 -6.11 -13.66
C ASP A 34 4.07 -6.34 -12.82
N LEU A 35 3.95 -5.64 -11.69
CA LEU A 35 2.75 -5.73 -10.86
C LEU A 35 1.54 -5.13 -11.58
N VAL A 36 1.71 -4.04 -12.29
CA VAL A 36 0.62 -3.46 -13.08
C VAL A 36 0.15 -4.46 -14.14
N GLU A 37 1.08 -5.07 -14.86
CA GLU A 37 0.73 -6.08 -15.87
C GLU A 37 0.03 -7.29 -15.25
N ALA A 38 0.50 -7.76 -14.10
CA ALA A 38 -0.11 -8.87 -13.40
C ALA A 38 -1.54 -8.57 -12.96
N ILE A 39 -1.82 -7.33 -12.56
CA ILE A 39 -3.17 -6.90 -12.19
C ILE A 39 -4.09 -6.98 -13.41
N TYR A 40 -3.66 -6.44 -14.54
CA TYR A 40 -4.47 -6.49 -15.76
C TYR A 40 -4.66 -7.90 -16.28
N ALA A 41 -3.70 -8.79 -16.02
CA ALA A 41 -3.82 -10.20 -16.38
C ALA A 41 -4.69 -11.02 -15.42
N GLY A 42 -5.18 -10.40 -14.33
CA GLY A 42 -6.02 -11.09 -13.34
C GLY A 42 -5.25 -11.96 -12.37
N GLN A 43 -3.94 -11.79 -12.30
CA GLN A 43 -3.08 -12.59 -11.41
C GLN A 43 -2.98 -12.03 -10.00
N CYS A 44 -3.39 -10.78 -9.80
CA CYS A 44 -3.38 -10.10 -8.50
C CYS A 44 -4.79 -9.66 -8.17
N GLN A 45 -5.40 -10.28 -7.18
CA GLN A 45 -6.80 -10.05 -6.84
C GLN A 45 -7.01 -9.45 -5.45
N SER A 46 -5.95 -9.29 -4.65
CA SER A 46 -6.06 -8.66 -3.35
C SER A 46 -6.44 -7.18 -3.53
N PRO A 47 -7.57 -6.72 -2.98
CA PRO A 47 -7.97 -5.32 -3.12
C PRO A 47 -6.93 -4.35 -2.56
N THR A 48 -6.30 -4.69 -1.45
CA THR A 48 -5.27 -3.84 -0.85
C THR A 48 -4.05 -3.71 -1.76
N LEU A 49 -3.58 -4.83 -2.32
CA LEU A 49 -2.45 -4.84 -3.25
C LEU A 49 -2.78 -4.03 -4.50
N VAL A 50 -3.93 -4.28 -5.11
CA VAL A 50 -4.36 -3.58 -6.32
C VAL A 50 -4.44 -2.08 -6.06
N THR A 51 -5.06 -1.68 -4.96
CA THR A 51 -5.19 -0.27 -4.61
C THR A 51 -3.83 0.38 -4.42
N GLY A 52 -2.93 -0.26 -3.68
CA GLY A 52 -1.59 0.26 -3.44
C GLY A 52 -0.77 0.42 -4.72
N VAL A 53 -0.78 -0.60 -5.56
CA VAL A 53 -0.04 -0.57 -6.83
C VAL A 53 -0.59 0.51 -7.76
N MET A 54 -1.91 0.60 -7.89
CA MET A 54 -2.54 1.59 -8.76
C MET A 54 -2.32 3.01 -8.25
N ALA A 55 -2.38 3.22 -6.94
CA ALA A 55 -2.12 4.53 -6.36
C ALA A 55 -0.67 4.97 -6.60
N LEU A 56 0.29 4.06 -6.43
CA LEU A 56 1.69 4.36 -6.67
C LEU A 56 1.95 4.64 -8.16
N GLU A 57 1.39 3.83 -9.04
CA GLU A 57 1.53 4.04 -10.48
C GLU A 57 0.96 5.40 -10.90
N LEU A 58 -0.21 5.77 -10.38
CA LEU A 58 -0.79 7.07 -10.67
C LEU A 58 0.09 8.21 -10.15
N ALA A 59 0.63 8.08 -8.94
CA ALA A 59 1.52 9.09 -8.37
C ALA A 59 2.79 9.23 -9.22
N ARG A 60 3.35 8.11 -9.69
CA ARG A 60 4.54 8.10 -10.54
C ARG A 60 4.26 8.82 -11.86
N ARG A 61 3.14 8.51 -12.50
CA ARG A 61 2.79 9.08 -13.81
C ARG A 61 2.45 10.56 -13.74
N THR A 62 1.95 11.02 -12.62
CA THR A 62 1.59 12.43 -12.42
C THR A 62 2.68 13.21 -11.67
N ASP A 63 3.84 12.60 -11.47
CA ASP A 63 5.00 13.19 -10.80
C ASP A 63 4.69 13.68 -9.38
N ARG A 64 3.94 12.86 -8.63
CA ARG A 64 3.51 13.20 -7.27
C ARG A 64 4.14 12.32 -6.19
N VAL A 65 5.07 11.46 -6.55
CA VAL A 65 5.67 10.53 -5.57
C VAL A 65 6.31 11.28 -4.42
N ASN A 66 6.92 12.44 -4.69
CA ASN A 66 7.55 13.26 -3.67
C ASN A 66 6.59 14.25 -2.98
N GLU A 67 5.33 14.26 -3.39
CA GLU A 67 4.31 15.15 -2.86
C GLU A 67 3.23 14.42 -2.07
N LEU A 68 3.45 13.13 -1.80
CA LEU A 68 2.51 12.34 -1.02
C LEU A 68 2.45 12.87 0.41
N ARG A 69 1.26 12.81 1.00
CA ARG A 69 1.08 13.24 2.38
C ARG A 69 1.91 12.36 3.32
N PRO A 70 2.51 12.94 4.36
CA PRO A 70 3.26 12.13 5.32
C PRO A 70 2.33 11.17 6.07
N ALA A 71 2.89 10.06 6.55
CA ALA A 71 2.12 9.02 7.22
C ALA A 71 1.38 9.54 8.47
N HIS A 72 1.92 10.57 9.11
CA HIS A 72 1.31 11.17 10.31
C HIS A 72 0.35 12.32 10.00
N ALA A 73 0.06 12.58 8.72
CA ALA A 73 -0.84 13.67 8.36
C ALA A 73 -2.23 13.44 8.96
N PRO A 74 -2.92 14.50 9.36
CA PRO A 74 -4.28 14.38 9.89
C PRO A 74 -5.24 13.76 8.88
N TRP A 75 -6.29 13.15 9.39
CA TRP A 75 -7.37 12.58 8.60
C TRP A 75 -8.60 13.46 8.73
N PRO A 76 -8.76 14.50 7.90
CA PRO A 76 -9.87 15.44 8.05
C PRO A 76 -11.25 14.80 8.03
N ILE A 77 -11.42 13.71 7.27
CA ILE A 77 -12.68 12.98 7.20
C ILE A 77 -13.09 12.45 8.58
N ARG A 78 -12.14 11.96 9.37
CA ARG A 78 -12.42 11.43 10.71
C ARG A 78 -12.65 12.52 11.75
N GLU A 79 -12.13 13.70 11.50
CA GLU A 79 -12.22 14.84 12.40
C GLU A 79 -13.45 15.70 12.16
N ARG A 80 -14.15 15.51 11.02
CA ARG A 80 -15.35 16.24 10.68
C ARG A 80 -16.55 15.75 11.49
N PRO A 81 -17.43 16.66 11.91
CA PRO A 81 -18.76 16.24 12.38
C PRO A 81 -19.46 15.47 11.26
N GLY A 82 -20.00 14.28 11.57
CA GLY A 82 -20.64 13.43 10.57
C GLY A 82 -19.68 12.51 9.80
N GLY A 83 -18.37 12.69 9.93
CA GLY A 83 -17.37 11.81 9.34
C GLY A 83 -17.55 11.59 7.84
N ILE A 84 -17.56 10.32 7.42
CA ILE A 84 -17.65 9.94 6.00
C ILE A 84 -18.98 10.40 5.38
N ASP A 85 -20.07 10.45 6.17
CA ASP A 85 -21.36 10.87 5.66
C ASP A 85 -21.34 12.34 5.22
N GLY A 86 -20.58 13.18 5.91
CA GLY A 86 -20.38 14.55 5.49
C GLY A 86 -19.69 14.66 4.14
N VAL A 87 -18.77 13.76 3.83
CA VAL A 87 -18.08 13.73 2.54
C VAL A 87 -19.04 13.32 1.43
N ARG A 88 -19.90 12.33 1.71
CA ARG A 88 -20.85 11.87 0.70
C ARG A 88 -21.94 12.88 0.38
N ALA A 89 -22.23 13.78 1.29
CA ALA A 89 -23.20 14.83 1.06
C ALA A 89 -22.73 15.88 0.04
N GLU A 90 -21.47 15.89 -0.25
CA GLU A 90 -20.88 16.78 -1.24
C GLU A 90 -21.04 16.22 -2.65
#